data_681eb1711c39df672c4cf6ea4951580c
#
_entry.id   681eb1711c39df672c4cf6ea4951580c
#
_cell.length_a   1.000
_cell.length_b   1.000
_cell.length_c   1.000
_cell.angle_alpha   90.00
_cell.angle_beta   90.00
_cell.angle_gamma   90.00
#
_symmetry.space_group_name_H-M   'P 1'
#
loop_
_entity.id
_entity.type
_entity.pdbx_description
1 polymer ?
#
loop_
_entity_poly.entity_id
_entity_poly.type
_entity_poly.pdbx_seq_one_letter_code
_entity_poly.pdbx_strand_id
1 'polypeptide(L)'
;MKSNIVLAAATLGVSAIGVSALAQSTSTPQLLRTQTAFDVAVHLPYAEAAPLFGPEGERAWAGKHWNPQFLYPQTPHDEQNVVFTVHHGPVTAIWVNTLFDLESRHFIYAYFIPGIMVTTIDLRFTPTNPTTTQVHVVYTRTAVTVEGSDHVSAFTDADKKAARQWQQEIDAYVASRR
;
A
#
# COMPACT_ATOMS: atom_id res chain seq x y z
N MET A 1 44.67 63.87 65.03
CA MET A 1 44.79 62.48 64.96
C MET A 1 43.69 61.96 64.05
N LYS A 2 44.01 61.48 62.83
CA LYS A 2 43.06 61.04 61.80
C LYS A 2 43.20 59.58 61.68
N SER A 3 42.15 58.78 62.07
CA SER A 3 42.09 57.34 61.85
C SER A 3 41.54 57.03 60.47
N ASN A 4 42.29 56.34 59.69
CA ASN A 4 41.86 55.78 58.39
C ASN A 4 41.24 54.40 58.63
N ILE A 5 39.97 54.31 58.26
CA ILE A 5 39.29 53.02 58.21
C ILE A 5 39.41 52.51 56.79
N VAL A 6 40.08 51.35 56.63
CA VAL A 6 40.14 50.61 55.35
C VAL A 6 38.93 49.65 55.24
N LEU A 7 38.12 49.89 54.25
CA LEU A 7 36.96 49.10 53.96
C LEU A 7 37.38 47.94 52.93
N ALA A 8 37.37 46.71 53.38
CA ALA A 8 37.64 45.56 52.50
C ALA A 8 36.35 45.18 51.77
N ALA A 9 36.36 45.32 50.46
CA ALA A 9 35.27 44.83 49.60
C ALA A 9 35.42 43.32 49.30
N ALA A 10 34.51 42.50 49.79
CA ALA A 10 34.45 41.09 49.45
C ALA A 10 33.64 40.91 48.15
N THR A 11 34.30 40.52 47.06
CA THR A 11 33.63 40.14 45.78
C THR A 11 33.11 38.71 45.87
N LEU A 12 31.80 38.55 45.91
CA LEU A 12 31.11 37.26 45.78
C LEU A 12 31.10 36.85 44.30
N GLY A 13 31.92 35.84 43.95
CA GLY A 13 31.89 35.24 42.62
C GLY A 13 30.65 34.35 42.48
N VAL A 14 29.73 34.71 41.62
CA VAL A 14 28.58 33.88 41.22
C VAL A 14 29.06 32.97 40.12
N SER A 15 29.28 31.68 40.46
CA SER A 15 29.52 30.63 39.48
C SER A 15 28.22 30.26 38.80
N ALA A 16 28.02 30.67 37.54
CA ALA A 16 26.93 30.24 36.70
C ALA A 16 27.17 28.77 36.31
N ILE A 17 26.41 27.85 36.92
CA ILE A 17 26.35 26.46 36.48
C ILE A 17 25.51 26.42 35.20
N GLY A 18 26.18 26.34 34.04
CA GLY A 18 25.54 26.15 32.75
C GLY A 18 24.90 24.76 32.68
N VAL A 19 23.58 24.68 32.84
CA VAL A 19 22.81 23.48 32.54
C VAL A 19 22.74 23.36 31.04
N SER A 20 23.62 22.57 30.41
CA SER A 20 23.48 22.17 29.00
C SER A 20 22.27 21.24 28.88
N ALA A 21 21.14 21.79 28.48
CA ALA A 21 19.98 21.01 28.07
C ALA A 21 20.37 20.24 26.78
N LEU A 22 20.65 18.95 26.88
CA LEU A 22 20.74 18.05 25.75
C LEU A 22 19.34 17.99 25.13
N ALA A 23 19.13 18.73 24.05
CA ALA A 23 17.95 18.60 23.21
C ALA A 23 17.99 17.17 22.64
N GLN A 24 17.24 16.24 23.24
CA GLN A 24 16.96 14.96 22.64
C GLN A 24 16.14 15.21 21.38
N SER A 25 16.77 15.10 20.22
CA SER A 25 16.06 15.07 18.94
C SER A 25 15.20 13.82 18.93
N THR A 26 13.94 13.94 19.27
CA THR A 26 12.93 12.90 19.06
C THR A 26 12.70 12.81 17.55
N SER A 27 13.48 11.98 16.86
CA SER A 27 13.19 11.64 15.47
C SER A 27 11.82 10.99 15.40
N THR A 28 10.88 11.59 14.68
CA THR A 28 9.60 10.95 14.38
C THR A 28 9.89 9.61 13.71
N PRO A 29 9.33 8.48 14.17
CA PRO A 29 9.55 7.18 13.54
C PRO A 29 9.16 7.26 12.07
N GLN A 30 10.08 6.89 11.19
CA GLN A 30 9.80 6.84 9.76
C GLN A 30 8.95 5.60 9.49
N LEU A 31 7.72 5.80 8.97
CA LEU A 31 6.84 4.72 8.58
C LEU A 31 7.33 4.04 7.30
N LEU A 32 7.26 2.71 7.27
CA LEU A 32 7.71 1.93 6.12
C LEU A 32 6.83 2.19 4.90
N ARG A 33 7.48 2.47 3.76
CA ARG A 33 6.86 2.49 2.44
C ARG A 33 7.66 1.59 1.50
N THR A 34 6.96 0.74 0.76
CA THR A 34 7.56 -0.21 -0.19
C THR A 34 6.87 -0.13 -1.53
N GLN A 35 7.57 -0.55 -2.57
CA GLN A 35 7.00 -0.75 -3.91
C GLN A 35 7.52 -2.07 -4.47
N THR A 36 6.61 -2.87 -5.05
CA THR A 36 6.90 -4.09 -5.78
C THR A 36 6.20 -4.05 -7.13
N ALA A 37 6.80 -4.66 -8.15
CA ALA A 37 6.20 -4.74 -9.47
C ALA A 37 6.42 -6.13 -10.05
N PHE A 38 5.46 -6.58 -10.87
CA PHE A 38 5.56 -7.82 -11.63
C PHE A 38 4.67 -7.78 -12.86
N ASP A 39 4.89 -8.74 -13.75
CA ASP A 39 4.13 -8.89 -14.98
C ASP A 39 3.44 -10.26 -15.00
N VAL A 40 2.24 -10.31 -15.61
CA VAL A 40 1.54 -11.55 -15.96
C VAL A 40 1.10 -11.50 -17.42
N ALA A 41 1.17 -12.64 -18.10
CA ALA A 41 0.68 -12.80 -19.46
C ALA A 41 -0.70 -13.45 -19.43
N VAL A 42 -1.73 -12.76 -19.91
CA VAL A 42 -3.07 -13.29 -20.07
C VAL A 42 -3.23 -13.75 -21.53
N HIS A 43 -3.40 -15.06 -21.76
CA HIS A 43 -3.54 -15.62 -23.10
C HIS A 43 -4.96 -15.43 -23.66
N LEU A 44 -5.39 -14.18 -23.67
CA LEU A 44 -6.66 -13.66 -24.19
C LEU A 44 -6.44 -12.29 -24.87
N PRO A 45 -7.30 -11.94 -25.85
CA PRO A 45 -7.37 -10.55 -26.35
C PRO A 45 -7.67 -9.58 -25.22
N TYR A 46 -7.24 -8.33 -25.36
CA TYR A 46 -7.45 -7.30 -24.33
C TYR A 46 -8.91 -7.17 -23.86
N ALA A 47 -9.86 -7.18 -24.80
CA ALA A 47 -11.28 -7.06 -24.47
C ALA A 47 -11.83 -8.17 -23.57
N GLU A 48 -11.17 -9.36 -23.56
CA GLU A 48 -11.51 -10.48 -22.70
C GLU A 48 -10.62 -10.53 -21.44
N ALA A 49 -9.37 -10.04 -21.54
CA ALA A 49 -8.41 -10.05 -20.45
C ALA A 49 -8.72 -8.98 -19.41
N ALA A 50 -8.99 -7.72 -19.82
CA ALA A 50 -9.16 -6.60 -18.91
C ALA A 50 -10.31 -6.79 -17.90
N PRO A 51 -11.50 -7.30 -18.27
CA PRO A 51 -12.58 -7.56 -17.30
C PRO A 51 -12.20 -8.56 -16.20
N LEU A 52 -11.17 -9.39 -16.38
CA LEU A 52 -10.73 -10.35 -15.35
C LEU A 52 -10.04 -9.67 -14.15
N PHE A 53 -9.72 -8.40 -14.23
CA PHE A 53 -9.01 -7.66 -13.20
C PHE A 53 -9.90 -6.64 -12.46
N GLY A 54 -11.21 -6.71 -12.62
CA GLY A 54 -12.17 -6.05 -11.76
C GLY A 54 -12.53 -6.90 -10.54
N PRO A 55 -13.11 -6.33 -9.46
CA PRO A 55 -13.45 -7.10 -8.26
C PRO A 55 -14.40 -8.28 -8.54
N GLU A 56 -15.34 -8.15 -9.47
CA GLU A 56 -16.19 -9.28 -9.91
C GLU A 56 -15.42 -10.22 -10.85
N GLY A 57 -14.65 -9.69 -11.79
CA GLY A 57 -13.87 -10.48 -12.72
C GLY A 57 -12.84 -11.38 -12.04
N GLU A 58 -12.20 -10.90 -10.98
CA GLU A 58 -11.21 -11.66 -10.19
C GLU A 58 -11.83 -12.87 -9.48
N ARG A 59 -13.14 -12.91 -9.21
CA ARG A 59 -13.81 -14.10 -8.65
C ARG A 59 -13.63 -15.35 -9.52
N ALA A 60 -13.38 -15.15 -10.81
CA ALA A 60 -13.25 -16.26 -11.75
C ALA A 60 -11.91 -17.01 -11.58
N TRP A 61 -10.86 -16.36 -11.10
CA TRP A 61 -9.52 -16.93 -11.07
C TRP A 61 -8.76 -16.76 -9.75
N ALA A 62 -9.02 -15.71 -8.95
CA ALA A 62 -8.22 -15.38 -7.77
C ALA A 62 -8.47 -16.29 -6.54
N GLY A 63 -9.21 -17.38 -6.71
CA GLY A 63 -9.45 -18.38 -5.66
C GLY A 63 -10.49 -17.96 -4.62
N LYS A 64 -10.75 -18.89 -3.68
CA LYS A 64 -11.85 -18.74 -2.70
C LYS A 64 -11.65 -17.63 -1.67
N HIS A 65 -10.41 -17.16 -1.47
CA HIS A 65 -10.09 -16.07 -0.57
C HIS A 65 -10.46 -14.69 -1.16
N TRP A 66 -10.63 -14.60 -2.48
CA TRP A 66 -11.14 -13.41 -3.13
C TRP A 66 -12.68 -13.43 -3.10
N ASN A 67 -13.23 -12.74 -2.12
CA ASN A 67 -14.68 -12.67 -1.93
C ASN A 67 -15.10 -11.22 -1.62
N PRO A 68 -15.07 -10.32 -2.63
CA PRO A 68 -15.45 -8.93 -2.46
C PRO A 68 -16.93 -8.82 -2.06
N GLN A 69 -17.20 -8.02 -1.02
CA GLN A 69 -18.53 -7.67 -0.56
C GLN A 69 -18.77 -6.21 -0.93
N PHE A 70 -19.64 -5.97 -1.91
CA PHE A 70 -19.88 -4.64 -2.44
C PHE A 70 -20.64 -3.77 -1.44
N LEU A 71 -20.15 -2.58 -1.20
CA LEU A 71 -20.82 -1.51 -0.45
C LEU A 71 -21.45 -0.52 -1.41
N TYR A 72 -20.83 -0.29 -2.56
CA TYR A 72 -21.33 0.51 -3.66
C TYR A 72 -20.68 0.04 -4.98
N PRO A 73 -21.47 -0.13 -6.06
CA PRO A 73 -22.93 -0.16 -6.10
C PRO A 73 -23.50 -1.39 -5.37
N GLN A 74 -24.79 -1.37 -5.02
CA GLN A 74 -25.45 -2.51 -4.37
C GLN A 74 -25.55 -3.74 -5.30
N THR A 75 -25.72 -3.51 -6.62
CA THR A 75 -25.62 -4.56 -7.63
C THR A 75 -24.17 -4.68 -8.05
N PRO A 76 -23.48 -5.79 -7.75
CA PRO A 76 -22.07 -5.96 -8.06
C PRO A 76 -21.79 -5.84 -9.55
N HIS A 77 -20.86 -4.96 -9.93
CA HIS A 77 -20.28 -4.86 -11.26
C HIS A 77 -18.96 -4.07 -11.19
N ASP A 78 -18.13 -4.21 -12.22
CA ASP A 78 -16.82 -3.58 -12.27
C ASP A 78 -16.90 -2.21 -12.95
N GLU A 79 -16.63 -1.16 -12.17
CA GLU A 79 -16.57 0.22 -12.65
C GLU A 79 -15.65 1.08 -11.77
N GLN A 80 -15.42 2.31 -12.20
CA GLN A 80 -14.72 3.30 -11.37
C GLN A 80 -15.60 3.71 -10.17
N ASN A 81 -14.95 4.00 -9.03
CA ASN A 81 -15.55 4.37 -7.76
C ASN A 81 -16.35 3.26 -7.06
N VAL A 82 -16.24 2.02 -7.52
CA VAL A 82 -16.75 0.87 -6.76
C VAL A 82 -16.05 0.81 -5.40
N VAL A 83 -16.84 0.59 -4.35
CA VAL A 83 -16.37 0.41 -2.98
C VAL A 83 -16.80 -0.97 -2.49
N PHE A 84 -15.86 -1.75 -2.00
CA PHE A 84 -16.10 -3.11 -1.50
C PHE A 84 -15.15 -3.47 -0.35
N THR A 85 -15.46 -4.52 0.36
CA THR A 85 -14.59 -5.08 1.38
C THR A 85 -14.10 -6.47 1.00
N VAL A 86 -12.88 -6.80 1.43
CA VAL A 86 -12.31 -8.15 1.34
C VAL A 86 -11.76 -8.53 2.71
N HIS A 87 -12.02 -9.75 3.15
CA HIS A 87 -11.49 -10.29 4.40
C HIS A 87 -10.12 -10.91 4.17
N HIS A 88 -9.12 -10.47 4.94
CA HIS A 88 -7.78 -11.04 5.01
C HIS A 88 -7.58 -11.67 6.39
N GLY A 89 -8.07 -12.90 6.58
CA GLY A 89 -8.11 -13.53 7.88
C GLY A 89 -8.97 -12.74 8.88
N PRO A 90 -8.43 -12.28 10.03
CA PRO A 90 -9.18 -11.51 11.02
C PRO A 90 -9.39 -10.03 10.62
N VAL A 91 -8.76 -9.58 9.54
CA VAL A 91 -8.76 -8.18 9.13
C VAL A 91 -9.64 -7.98 7.91
N THR A 92 -10.42 -6.89 7.90
CA THR A 92 -11.21 -6.48 6.76
C THR A 92 -10.54 -5.28 6.09
N ALA A 93 -10.21 -5.42 4.82
CA ALA A 93 -9.73 -4.32 3.99
C ALA A 93 -10.90 -3.64 3.28
N ILE A 94 -10.87 -2.32 3.20
CA ILE A 94 -11.80 -1.51 2.41
C ILE A 94 -11.09 -1.16 1.09
N TRP A 95 -11.74 -1.45 -0.02
CA TRP A 95 -11.22 -1.28 -1.37
C TRP A 95 -12.00 -0.24 -2.14
N VAL A 96 -11.32 0.51 -2.99
CA VAL A 96 -11.90 1.48 -3.92
C VAL A 96 -11.21 1.35 -5.28
N ASN A 97 -11.98 1.23 -6.35
CA ASN A 97 -11.48 1.38 -7.72
C ASN A 97 -11.34 2.87 -8.03
N THR A 98 -10.19 3.45 -7.81
CA THR A 98 -9.97 4.89 -8.02
C THR A 98 -9.84 5.26 -9.50
N LEU A 99 -9.48 4.29 -10.34
CA LEU A 99 -9.49 4.37 -11.79
C LEU A 99 -9.87 3.01 -12.38
N PHE A 100 -10.81 2.97 -13.29
CA PHE A 100 -11.19 1.78 -14.05
C PHE A 100 -11.45 2.19 -15.49
N ASP A 101 -10.38 2.41 -16.26
CA ASP A 101 -10.43 2.97 -17.60
C ASP A 101 -10.01 1.92 -18.64
N LEU A 102 -11.02 1.35 -19.28
CA LEU A 102 -10.84 0.37 -20.36
C LEU A 102 -10.25 0.99 -21.62
N GLU A 103 -10.48 2.26 -21.90
CA GLU A 103 -9.97 2.91 -23.10
C GLU A 103 -8.46 3.18 -22.97
N SER A 104 -8.03 3.77 -21.86
CA SER A 104 -6.61 4.01 -21.58
C SER A 104 -5.86 2.76 -21.13
N ARG A 105 -6.57 1.64 -20.92
CA ARG A 105 -6.01 0.35 -20.45
C ARG A 105 -5.29 0.48 -19.12
N HIS A 106 -5.91 1.20 -18.19
CA HIS A 106 -5.31 1.54 -16.92
C HIS A 106 -6.33 1.43 -15.79
N PHE A 107 -6.01 0.60 -14.78
CA PHE A 107 -6.82 0.47 -13.57
C PHE A 107 -5.97 0.83 -12.36
N ILE A 108 -6.57 1.47 -11.37
CA ILE A 108 -5.94 1.76 -10.08
C ILE A 108 -6.92 1.42 -8.97
N TYR A 109 -6.45 0.62 -8.03
CA TYR A 109 -7.14 0.31 -6.79
C TYR A 109 -6.42 0.97 -5.63
N ALA A 110 -7.18 1.44 -4.65
CA ALA A 110 -6.66 1.74 -3.33
C ALA A 110 -7.36 0.82 -2.33
N TYR A 111 -6.61 0.20 -1.42
CA TYR A 111 -7.21 -0.46 -0.29
C TYR A 111 -6.57 -0.05 1.03
N PHE A 112 -7.39 -0.11 2.07
CA PHE A 112 -7.07 0.35 3.40
C PHE A 112 -7.27 -0.78 4.39
N ILE A 113 -6.25 -1.07 5.18
CA ILE A 113 -6.39 -1.85 6.40
C ILE A 113 -6.27 -0.85 7.56
N PRO A 114 -7.38 -0.51 8.24
CA PRO A 114 -7.39 0.51 9.29
C PRO A 114 -6.32 0.26 10.36
N GLY A 115 -5.58 1.30 10.71
CA GLY A 115 -4.50 1.24 11.71
C GLY A 115 -3.23 0.51 11.25
N ILE A 116 -3.20 -0.05 10.05
CA ILE A 116 -2.08 -0.85 9.54
C ILE A 116 -1.44 -0.19 8.33
N MET A 117 -2.14 -0.14 7.19
CA MET A 117 -1.56 0.36 5.95
C MET A 117 -2.59 0.86 4.94
N VAL A 118 -2.07 1.65 3.99
CA VAL A 118 -2.72 1.97 2.71
C VAL A 118 -1.91 1.35 1.59
N THR A 119 -2.59 0.73 0.63
CA THR A 119 -1.97 0.18 -0.58
C THR A 119 -2.63 0.77 -1.82
N THR A 120 -1.84 1.13 -2.81
CA THR A 120 -2.30 1.36 -4.17
C THR A 120 -1.80 0.23 -5.06
N ILE A 121 -2.64 -0.20 -6.01
CA ILE A 121 -2.32 -1.21 -7.02
C ILE A 121 -2.59 -0.56 -8.37
N ASP A 122 -1.54 -0.38 -9.17
CA ASP A 122 -1.61 0.18 -10.53
C ASP A 122 -1.46 -0.97 -11.53
N LEU A 123 -2.43 -1.12 -12.44
CA LEU A 123 -2.44 -2.14 -13.48
C LEU A 123 -2.46 -1.48 -14.86
N ARG A 124 -1.49 -1.85 -15.70
CA ARG A 124 -1.43 -1.39 -17.09
C ARG A 124 -1.44 -2.57 -18.05
N PHE A 125 -2.31 -2.49 -19.04
CA PHE A 125 -2.55 -3.55 -20.00
C PHE A 125 -1.91 -3.21 -21.34
N THR A 126 -1.11 -4.14 -21.86
CA THR A 126 -0.46 -4.01 -23.18
C THR A 126 -0.78 -5.24 -24.03
N PRO A 127 -1.64 -5.15 -25.05
CA PRO A 127 -1.79 -6.21 -26.02
C PRO A 127 -0.46 -6.47 -26.72
N THR A 128 0.08 -7.69 -26.60
CA THR A 128 1.36 -8.09 -27.23
C THR A 128 1.13 -8.76 -28.59
N ASN A 129 -0.04 -9.36 -28.77
CA ASN A 129 -0.53 -9.93 -30.01
C ASN A 129 -2.07 -10.08 -29.95
N PRO A 130 -2.76 -10.53 -31.03
CA PRO A 130 -4.22 -10.65 -31.04
C PRO A 130 -4.83 -11.56 -29.97
N THR A 131 -4.05 -12.44 -29.36
CA THR A 131 -4.52 -13.44 -28.39
C THR A 131 -3.81 -13.39 -27.03
N THR A 132 -3.02 -12.34 -26.79
CA THR A 132 -2.27 -12.21 -25.52
C THR A 132 -2.18 -10.76 -25.09
N THR A 133 -2.49 -10.52 -23.83
CA THR A 133 -2.37 -9.23 -23.16
C THR A 133 -1.39 -9.36 -21.99
N GLN A 134 -0.37 -8.52 -21.96
CA GLN A 134 0.53 -8.36 -20.82
C GLN A 134 -0.10 -7.41 -19.80
N VAL A 135 -0.08 -7.77 -18.54
CA VAL A 135 -0.52 -6.92 -17.44
C VAL A 135 0.67 -6.62 -16.55
N HIS A 136 1.03 -5.34 -16.47
CA HIS A 136 2.03 -4.84 -15.54
C HIS A 136 1.34 -4.38 -14.27
N VAL A 137 1.75 -4.92 -13.12
CA VAL A 137 1.14 -4.68 -11.81
C VAL A 137 2.17 -4.05 -10.88
N VAL A 138 1.82 -2.90 -10.27
CA VAL A 138 2.65 -2.22 -9.29
C VAL A 138 1.89 -2.08 -7.97
N TYR A 139 2.41 -2.69 -6.90
CA TYR A 139 1.94 -2.45 -5.54
C TYR A 139 2.77 -1.37 -4.88
N THR A 140 2.12 -0.36 -4.30
CA THR A 140 2.76 0.62 -3.41
C THR A 140 2.09 0.56 -2.04
N ARG A 141 2.83 0.14 -1.01
CA ARG A 141 2.32 -0.04 0.35
C ARG A 141 2.92 0.99 1.28
N THR A 142 2.10 1.60 2.13
CA THR A 142 2.54 2.60 3.10
C THR A 142 1.95 2.25 4.46
N ALA A 143 2.78 2.03 5.46
CA ALA A 143 2.36 1.85 6.84
C ALA A 143 1.73 3.14 7.37
N VAL A 144 0.69 3.04 8.20
CA VAL A 144 0.06 4.20 8.86
C VAL A 144 0.37 4.26 10.35
N THR A 145 1.01 3.22 10.89
CA THR A 145 1.54 3.14 12.25
C THR A 145 2.92 2.48 12.23
N VAL A 146 3.65 2.55 13.33
CA VAL A 146 4.95 1.85 13.48
C VAL A 146 4.74 0.34 13.39
N GLU A 147 3.74 -0.19 14.10
CA GLU A 147 3.36 -1.61 14.09
C GLU A 147 2.91 -2.06 12.68
N GLY A 148 2.28 -1.17 11.92
CA GLY A 148 1.90 -1.40 10.52
C GLY A 148 3.09 -1.64 9.60
N SER A 149 4.30 -1.22 9.98
CA SER A 149 5.52 -1.42 9.18
C SER A 149 5.89 -2.91 9.04
N ASP A 150 5.68 -3.71 10.07
CA ASP A 150 5.92 -5.16 10.01
C ASP A 150 4.94 -5.84 9.06
N HIS A 151 3.67 -5.41 9.05
CA HIS A 151 2.67 -5.88 8.11
C HIS A 151 3.03 -5.51 6.67
N VAL A 152 3.46 -4.26 6.42
CA VAL A 152 3.92 -3.82 5.10
C VAL A 152 5.09 -4.68 4.62
N SER A 153 6.04 -5.00 5.49
CA SER A 153 7.16 -5.88 5.16
C SER A 153 6.68 -7.28 4.76
N ALA A 154 5.79 -7.89 5.55
CA ALA A 154 5.24 -9.22 5.29
C ALA A 154 4.45 -9.29 3.96
N PHE A 155 3.62 -8.28 3.67
CA PHE A 155 2.90 -8.18 2.40
C PHE A 155 3.86 -7.99 1.21
N THR A 156 4.92 -7.20 1.39
CA THR A 156 5.95 -7.00 0.35
C THR A 156 6.65 -8.31 0.01
N ASP A 157 6.91 -9.17 0.99
CA ASP A 157 7.50 -10.50 0.76
C ASP A 157 6.51 -11.46 0.08
N ALA A 158 5.22 -11.33 0.37
CA ALA A 158 4.18 -12.08 -0.35
C ALA A 158 4.08 -11.64 -1.82
N ASP A 159 4.15 -10.34 -2.11
CA ASP A 159 4.10 -9.79 -3.47
C ASP A 159 5.20 -10.37 -4.38
N LYS A 160 6.38 -10.68 -3.84
CA LYS A 160 7.47 -11.34 -4.61
C LYS A 160 7.08 -12.70 -5.19
N LYS A 161 6.04 -13.33 -4.66
CA LYS A 161 5.49 -14.61 -5.13
C LYS A 161 4.23 -14.44 -5.98
N ALA A 162 3.62 -13.27 -5.95
CA ALA A 162 2.33 -12.98 -6.56
C ALA A 162 2.35 -13.24 -8.08
N ALA A 163 3.41 -12.84 -8.79
CA ALA A 163 3.53 -13.04 -10.23
C ALA A 163 3.31 -14.50 -10.65
N ARG A 164 3.97 -15.44 -9.96
CA ARG A 164 3.84 -16.88 -10.26
C ARG A 164 2.46 -17.40 -9.90
N GLN A 165 1.92 -16.99 -8.77
CA GLN A 165 0.61 -17.42 -8.32
C GLN A 165 -0.47 -16.93 -9.29
N TRP A 166 -0.49 -15.64 -9.62
CA TRP A 166 -1.45 -15.06 -10.56
C TRP A 166 -1.35 -15.72 -11.93
N GLN A 167 -0.13 -15.92 -12.45
CA GLN A 167 0.05 -16.60 -13.74
C GLN A 167 -0.59 -18.00 -13.74
N GLN A 168 -0.35 -18.79 -12.68
CA GLN A 168 -0.91 -20.14 -12.58
C GLN A 168 -2.44 -20.14 -12.48
N GLU A 169 -3.01 -19.26 -11.68
CA GLU A 169 -4.45 -19.14 -11.48
C GLU A 169 -5.16 -18.66 -12.76
N ILE A 170 -4.61 -17.64 -13.42
CA ILE A 170 -5.14 -17.11 -14.68
C ILE A 170 -5.02 -18.15 -15.80
N ASP A 171 -3.89 -18.86 -15.94
CA ASP A 171 -3.70 -19.91 -16.95
C ASP A 171 -4.69 -21.07 -16.74
N ALA A 172 -4.91 -21.47 -15.49
CA ALA A 172 -5.89 -22.50 -15.16
C ALA A 172 -7.33 -22.07 -15.54
N TYR A 173 -7.68 -20.81 -15.25
CA TYR A 173 -8.98 -20.26 -15.65
C TYR A 173 -9.13 -20.19 -17.17
N VAL A 174 -8.15 -19.68 -17.90
CA VAL A 174 -8.19 -19.58 -19.37
C VAL A 174 -8.29 -20.98 -20.00
N ALA A 175 -7.57 -21.97 -19.47
CA ALA A 175 -7.65 -23.35 -19.94
C ALA A 175 -9.03 -23.98 -19.71
N SER A 176 -9.72 -23.64 -18.63
CA SER A 176 -11.05 -24.17 -18.30
C SER A 176 -12.18 -23.65 -19.22
N ARG A 177 -11.93 -22.57 -19.99
CA ARG A 177 -12.89 -21.99 -20.95
C ARG A 177 -12.82 -22.59 -22.35
N ARG A 178 -11.81 -23.42 -22.62
CA ARG A 178 -11.61 -24.08 -23.92
C ARG A 178 -12.28 -25.45 -23.96
#